data_dcd69eacf0a30a1349e758962765eadc
#
_entry.id   dcd69eacf0a30a1349e758962765eadc
#
_cell.length_a   1.000
_cell.length_b   1.000
_cell.length_c   1.000
_cell.angle_alpha   90.00
_cell.angle_beta   90.00
_cell.angle_gamma   90.00
#
_symmetry.space_group_name_H-M   'P 1'
#
loop_
_entity.id
_entity.type
_entity.pdbx_description
1 polymer ?
#
loop_
_entity_poly.entity_id
_entity_poly.type
_entity_poly.pdbx_seq_one_letter_code
_entity_poly.pdbx_strand_id
1 'polypeptide(L)'
;MYRGIVKVGVFVVLLTSVRETAAQTEPLGLAYQLTYSFNVDNVPSPDGERIVFIRAIEGRAQLFLMNSDGRGEIQLTRDAADHWDPAWSPDGQKISFVHAKDGTKVIAIINPDGTGMEEISPKTQRALHPSWTPDGKRILYCTDDDLRPPAKNEAEIYAIDVATKHVTTLISGGVNTFPVMSPDGSRIAFRRMIGEMNSEVFVADADGSNPRNLTNHPAFEGWPAWSPDGTRIAFAGNRNSAYQIFVMRADGSDVQLVANTEGRATTPRWSPDGNKIYFTNCKHVDFGRSCDVMVAPLEGENR
;
A
#
# COMPACT_ATOMS: atom_id res chain seq x y z
N MET A 1 68.45 -39.78 -1.07
CA MET A 1 67.38 -40.43 -0.28
C MET A 1 67.32 -39.77 1.07
N TYR A 2 66.29 -39.13 1.36
CA TYR A 2 65.50 -38.87 2.60
C TYR A 2 64.74 -37.57 2.46
N ARG A 3 63.45 -37.70 2.45
CA ARG A 3 62.45 -36.62 2.42
C ARG A 3 62.28 -36.08 3.86
N GLY A 4 62.47 -34.79 4.05
CA GLY A 4 62.11 -34.09 5.26
C GLY A 4 60.75 -33.42 5.07
N ILE A 5 59.73 -33.80 5.85
CA ILE A 5 58.39 -33.25 5.88
C ILE A 5 58.44 -32.01 6.80
N VAL A 6 58.17 -30.83 6.21
CA VAL A 6 57.91 -29.60 6.97
C VAL A 6 56.40 -29.54 7.30
N LYS A 7 56.08 -29.64 8.58
CA LYS A 7 54.73 -29.38 9.09
C LYS A 7 54.53 -27.87 9.18
N VAL A 8 53.65 -27.32 8.32
CA VAL A 8 53.13 -25.96 8.43
C VAL A 8 51.98 -25.99 9.43
N GLY A 9 52.19 -25.37 10.58
CA GLY A 9 51.10 -25.16 11.56
C GLY A 9 50.20 -24.01 11.09
N VAL A 10 48.94 -24.30 10.86
CA VAL A 10 47.93 -23.29 10.61
C VAL A 10 47.44 -22.76 11.94
N PHE A 11 47.80 -21.51 12.27
CA PHE A 11 47.18 -20.77 13.38
C PHE A 11 45.86 -20.22 12.90
N VAL A 12 44.76 -20.80 13.36
CA VAL A 12 43.43 -20.25 13.22
C VAL A 12 43.23 -19.19 14.30
N VAL A 13 43.32 -17.92 13.93
CA VAL A 13 42.91 -16.80 14.78
C VAL A 13 41.39 -16.71 14.67
N LEU A 14 40.67 -17.17 15.69
CA LEU A 14 39.24 -16.93 15.88
C LEU A 14 39.04 -15.45 16.23
N LEU A 15 38.79 -14.63 15.22
CA LEU A 15 38.21 -13.30 15.41
C LEU A 15 36.72 -13.48 15.74
N THR A 16 36.37 -13.46 17.01
CA THR A 16 34.99 -13.31 17.46
C THR A 16 34.54 -11.87 17.18
N SER A 17 34.07 -11.63 15.98
CA SER A 17 33.25 -10.43 15.71
C SER A 17 31.90 -10.63 16.43
N VAL A 18 31.71 -9.93 17.54
CA VAL A 18 30.39 -9.71 18.11
C VAL A 18 29.65 -8.86 17.08
N ARG A 19 28.89 -9.51 16.19
CA ARG A 19 27.82 -8.86 15.46
C ARG A 19 26.72 -8.65 16.48
N GLU A 20 26.47 -7.41 16.86
CA GLU A 20 25.14 -7.02 17.35
C GLU A 20 24.13 -7.37 16.24
N THR A 21 23.53 -8.53 16.36
CA THR A 21 22.35 -8.89 15.59
C THR A 21 21.24 -8.02 16.15
N ALA A 22 20.88 -6.96 15.40
CA ALA A 22 19.58 -6.36 15.58
C ALA A 22 18.56 -7.51 15.63
N ALA A 23 17.84 -7.61 16.72
CA ALA A 23 16.85 -8.67 16.92
C ALA A 23 15.85 -8.56 15.76
N GLN A 24 15.94 -9.48 14.79
CA GLN A 24 14.92 -9.64 13.77
C GLN A 24 13.68 -10.10 14.53
N THR A 25 12.68 -9.23 14.61
CA THR A 25 11.38 -9.62 15.15
C THR A 25 10.82 -10.71 14.25
N GLU A 26 10.46 -11.84 14.83
CA GLU A 26 9.78 -12.92 14.10
C GLU A 26 8.50 -12.37 13.46
N PRO A 27 8.17 -12.77 12.22
CA PRO A 27 6.97 -12.29 11.55
C PRO A 27 5.71 -12.80 12.25
N LEU A 28 4.63 -11.99 12.22
CA LEU A 28 3.35 -12.30 12.85
C LEU A 28 2.65 -13.52 12.24
N GLY A 29 2.95 -13.88 10.98
CA GLY A 29 2.36 -15.03 10.32
C GLY A 29 3.04 -15.44 9.03
N LEU A 30 2.61 -16.56 8.45
CA LEU A 30 3.06 -17.01 7.13
C LEU A 30 2.12 -16.47 6.07
N ALA A 31 2.65 -15.66 5.16
CA ALA A 31 1.89 -15.17 4.02
C ALA A 31 1.70 -16.27 2.96
N TYR A 32 0.53 -16.32 2.35
CA TYR A 32 0.23 -17.19 1.22
C TYR A 32 -0.26 -16.39 0.00
N GLN A 33 -0.03 -16.95 -1.18
CA GLN A 33 -0.37 -16.34 -2.45
C GLN A 33 -1.82 -16.64 -2.82
N LEU A 34 -2.58 -15.60 -3.21
CA LEU A 34 -3.97 -15.72 -3.61
C LEU A 34 -4.16 -15.76 -5.14
N THR A 35 -3.26 -15.15 -5.90
CA THR A 35 -3.30 -15.10 -7.36
C THR A 35 -1.97 -15.54 -7.97
N TYR A 36 -1.96 -15.87 -9.29
CA TYR A 36 -0.79 -16.41 -10.01
C TYR A 36 -0.53 -15.65 -11.32
N SER A 37 -0.67 -14.34 -11.35
CA SER A 37 -0.40 -13.51 -12.52
C SER A 37 -0.09 -12.09 -12.06
N PHE A 38 0.24 -11.19 -13.01
CA PHE A 38 0.52 -9.80 -12.66
C PHE A 38 -0.76 -9.11 -12.15
N ASN A 39 -0.95 -9.12 -10.83
CA ASN A 39 -2.06 -8.49 -10.12
C ASN A 39 -1.52 -7.58 -9.02
N VAL A 40 -2.01 -6.35 -8.96
CA VAL A 40 -1.54 -5.33 -8.01
C VAL A 40 -2.72 -4.57 -7.39
N ASP A 41 -2.45 -3.80 -6.33
CA ASP A 41 -3.40 -2.89 -5.66
C ASP A 41 -4.73 -3.57 -5.27
N ASN A 42 -4.61 -4.67 -4.54
CA ASN A 42 -5.73 -5.44 -4.06
C ASN A 42 -6.44 -4.76 -2.88
N VAL A 43 -7.77 -4.66 -2.95
CA VAL A 43 -8.59 -4.06 -1.89
C VAL A 43 -9.79 -4.96 -1.59
N PRO A 44 -9.88 -5.55 -0.38
CA PRO A 44 -11.06 -6.30 0.03
C PRO A 44 -12.28 -5.39 0.15
N SER A 45 -13.45 -5.93 -0.18
CA SER A 45 -14.73 -5.26 0.03
C SER A 45 -15.06 -5.13 1.53
N PRO A 46 -15.91 -4.18 1.94
CA PRO A 46 -16.26 -3.98 3.35
C PRO A 46 -16.90 -5.20 4.03
N ASP A 47 -17.59 -6.05 3.27
CA ASP A 47 -18.16 -7.33 3.73
C ASP A 47 -17.12 -8.48 3.77
N GLY A 48 -15.92 -8.27 3.19
CA GLY A 48 -14.86 -9.27 3.10
C GLY A 48 -15.09 -10.39 2.08
N GLU A 49 -16.17 -10.35 1.31
CA GLU A 49 -16.52 -11.41 0.38
C GLU A 49 -15.80 -11.31 -0.96
N ARG A 50 -15.37 -10.08 -1.34
CA ARG A 50 -14.76 -9.81 -2.64
C ARG A 50 -13.46 -9.02 -2.52
N ILE A 51 -12.65 -9.06 -3.59
CA ILE A 51 -11.41 -8.28 -3.72
C ILE A 51 -11.42 -7.61 -5.08
N VAL A 52 -11.30 -6.27 -5.12
CA VAL A 52 -10.98 -5.54 -6.35
C VAL A 52 -9.48 -5.45 -6.51
N PHE A 53 -8.98 -5.61 -7.72
CA PHE A 53 -7.55 -5.58 -8.04
C PHE A 53 -7.31 -5.10 -9.47
N ILE A 54 -6.04 -4.84 -9.79
CA ILE A 54 -5.61 -4.38 -11.11
C ILE A 54 -4.88 -5.52 -11.83
N ARG A 55 -5.19 -5.69 -13.12
CA ARG A 55 -4.43 -6.55 -14.03
C ARG A 55 -4.16 -5.82 -15.34
N ALA A 56 -2.96 -6.02 -15.89
CA ALA A 56 -2.63 -5.52 -17.21
C ALA A 56 -3.25 -6.42 -18.30
N ILE A 57 -4.08 -5.83 -19.16
CA ILE A 57 -4.62 -6.46 -20.37
C ILE A 57 -4.16 -5.64 -21.58
N GLU A 58 -3.46 -6.29 -22.51
CA GLU A 58 -2.91 -5.63 -23.71
C GLU A 58 -2.09 -4.37 -23.42
N GLY A 59 -1.33 -4.39 -22.30
CA GLY A 59 -0.50 -3.26 -21.87
C GLY A 59 -1.26 -2.14 -21.14
N ARG A 60 -2.54 -2.32 -20.83
CA ARG A 60 -3.38 -1.39 -20.09
C ARG A 60 -3.77 -1.95 -18.74
N ALA A 61 -3.69 -1.13 -17.70
CA ALA A 61 -4.16 -1.47 -16.36
C ALA A 61 -5.70 -1.45 -16.34
N GLN A 62 -6.34 -2.57 -15.98
CA GLN A 62 -7.79 -2.71 -15.91
C GLN A 62 -8.21 -3.21 -14.53
N LEU A 63 -9.42 -2.81 -14.10
CA LEU A 63 -10.01 -3.27 -12.85
C LEU A 63 -10.67 -4.64 -13.02
N PHE A 64 -10.41 -5.50 -12.06
CA PHE A 64 -11.00 -6.82 -11.91
C PHE A 64 -11.59 -6.98 -10.50
N LEU A 65 -12.55 -7.87 -10.39
CA LEU A 65 -13.17 -8.27 -9.13
C LEU A 65 -13.10 -9.79 -9.03
N MET A 66 -12.81 -10.32 -7.84
CA MET A 66 -12.86 -11.75 -7.53
C MET A 66 -13.46 -11.98 -6.14
N ASN A 67 -13.85 -13.20 -5.81
CA ASN A 67 -14.18 -13.60 -4.44
C ASN A 67 -12.92 -13.59 -3.57
N SER A 68 -13.08 -13.48 -2.25
CA SER A 68 -11.97 -13.46 -1.30
C SER A 68 -11.17 -14.78 -1.25
N ASP A 69 -11.71 -15.87 -1.83
CA ASP A 69 -11.01 -17.15 -2.02
C ASP A 69 -10.20 -17.21 -3.34
N GLY A 70 -10.16 -16.12 -4.12
CA GLY A 70 -9.47 -16.01 -5.40
C GLY A 70 -10.23 -16.55 -6.62
N ARG A 71 -11.49 -16.98 -6.46
CA ARG A 71 -12.34 -17.50 -7.53
C ARG A 71 -13.33 -16.44 -8.06
N GLY A 72 -14.10 -16.79 -9.10
CA GLY A 72 -15.19 -15.98 -9.59
C GLY A 72 -14.76 -14.64 -10.19
N GLU A 73 -13.62 -14.62 -10.84
CA GLU A 73 -13.03 -13.41 -11.40
C GLU A 73 -13.87 -12.82 -12.54
N ILE A 74 -14.11 -11.52 -12.47
CA ILE A 74 -14.75 -10.72 -13.51
C ILE A 74 -13.96 -9.44 -13.81
N GLN A 75 -13.91 -9.03 -15.07
CA GLN A 75 -13.34 -7.77 -15.49
C GLN A 75 -14.39 -6.65 -15.40
N LEU A 76 -14.06 -5.56 -14.64
CA LEU A 76 -14.97 -4.42 -14.46
C LEU A 76 -14.84 -3.36 -15.56
N THR A 77 -13.59 -3.08 -16.01
CA THR A 77 -13.31 -2.04 -17.02
C THR A 77 -12.71 -2.64 -18.29
N ARG A 78 -13.08 -2.09 -19.48
CA ARG A 78 -12.64 -2.59 -20.79
C ARG A 78 -12.35 -1.49 -21.79
N ASP A 79 -12.21 -0.25 -21.34
CA ASP A 79 -11.93 0.88 -22.23
C ASP A 79 -10.43 1.05 -22.53
N ALA A 80 -10.08 2.05 -23.33
CA ALA A 80 -8.70 2.33 -23.73
C ALA A 80 -7.91 3.18 -22.71
N ALA A 81 -8.44 3.37 -21.50
CA ALA A 81 -7.76 4.06 -20.40
C ALA A 81 -6.99 3.09 -19.51
N ASP A 82 -6.11 3.64 -18.67
CA ASP A 82 -5.52 2.91 -17.57
C ASP A 82 -6.28 3.21 -16.27
N HIS A 83 -6.47 2.20 -15.44
CA HIS A 83 -7.20 2.31 -14.18
C HIS A 83 -6.33 1.82 -13.03
N TRP A 84 -6.11 2.68 -12.01
CA TRP A 84 -5.24 2.39 -10.88
C TRP A 84 -5.90 2.72 -9.54
N ASP A 85 -5.29 2.27 -8.46
CA ASP A 85 -5.59 2.62 -7.06
C ASP A 85 -7.07 2.45 -6.69
N PRO A 86 -7.69 1.27 -6.85
CA PRO A 86 -9.07 1.07 -6.49
C PRO A 86 -9.29 1.21 -4.97
N ALA A 87 -10.47 1.73 -4.58
CA ALA A 87 -10.91 1.74 -3.19
C ALA A 87 -12.44 1.58 -3.10
N TRP A 88 -12.90 0.70 -2.21
CA TRP A 88 -14.33 0.51 -1.96
C TRP A 88 -14.93 1.66 -1.16
N SER A 89 -16.17 2.03 -1.49
CA SER A 89 -17.01 2.82 -0.58
C SER A 89 -17.36 2.00 0.66
N PRO A 90 -17.57 2.63 1.83
CA PRO A 90 -17.86 1.90 3.07
C PRO A 90 -19.09 1.02 3.03
N ASP A 91 -20.07 1.37 2.21
CA ASP A 91 -21.31 0.60 1.97
C ASP A 91 -21.17 -0.49 0.91
N GLY A 92 -20.00 -0.63 0.26
CA GLY A 92 -19.74 -1.61 -0.80
C GLY A 92 -20.49 -1.37 -2.11
N GLN A 93 -21.14 -0.21 -2.28
CA GLN A 93 -21.94 0.08 -3.47
C GLN A 93 -21.16 0.74 -4.61
N LYS A 94 -19.97 1.28 -4.31
CA LYS A 94 -19.10 1.94 -5.29
C LYS A 94 -17.64 1.51 -5.10
N ILE A 95 -16.89 1.62 -6.20
CA ILE A 95 -15.44 1.53 -6.22
C ILE A 95 -14.94 2.84 -6.82
N SER A 96 -14.09 3.59 -6.09
CA SER A 96 -13.34 4.70 -6.63
C SER A 96 -12.02 4.22 -7.19
N PHE A 97 -11.49 4.90 -8.19
CA PHE A 97 -10.22 4.56 -8.83
C PHE A 97 -9.66 5.75 -9.60
N VAL A 98 -8.40 5.67 -10.00
CA VAL A 98 -7.79 6.62 -10.94
C VAL A 98 -8.12 6.19 -12.36
N HIS A 99 -8.80 7.05 -13.11
CA HIS A 99 -9.02 6.92 -14.56
C HIS A 99 -7.99 7.79 -15.28
N ALA A 100 -7.08 7.15 -16.01
CA ALA A 100 -5.99 7.83 -16.70
C ALA A 100 -6.12 7.68 -18.22
N LYS A 101 -6.37 8.79 -18.89
CA LYS A 101 -6.58 8.84 -20.33
C LYS A 101 -5.98 10.13 -20.91
N ASP A 102 -5.31 10.02 -22.05
CA ASP A 102 -4.79 11.17 -22.83
C ASP A 102 -3.97 12.17 -21.98
N GLY A 103 -3.16 11.65 -21.03
CA GLY A 103 -2.33 12.45 -20.13
C GLY A 103 -3.04 13.06 -18.93
N THR A 104 -4.36 12.92 -18.83
CA THR A 104 -5.14 13.30 -17.63
C THR A 104 -5.24 12.14 -16.65
N LYS A 105 -5.32 12.46 -15.35
CA LYS A 105 -5.59 11.51 -14.27
C LYS A 105 -6.67 12.09 -13.38
N VAL A 106 -7.80 11.43 -13.30
CA VAL A 106 -8.95 11.86 -12.49
C VAL A 106 -9.41 10.74 -11.57
N ILE A 107 -10.03 11.08 -10.45
CA ILE A 107 -10.77 10.11 -9.66
C ILE A 107 -12.11 9.87 -10.34
N ALA A 108 -12.40 8.60 -10.59
CA ALA A 108 -13.69 8.12 -11.06
C ALA A 108 -14.29 7.12 -10.06
N ILE A 109 -15.60 6.90 -10.15
CA ILE A 109 -16.34 5.89 -9.40
C ILE A 109 -17.06 4.97 -10.36
N ILE A 110 -17.28 3.71 -9.95
CA ILE A 110 -18.00 2.68 -10.73
C ILE A 110 -18.79 1.77 -9.80
N ASN A 111 -19.86 1.15 -10.28
CA ASN A 111 -20.56 0.10 -9.54
C ASN A 111 -19.75 -1.21 -9.56
N PRO A 112 -19.89 -2.11 -8.56
CA PRO A 112 -19.21 -3.40 -8.53
C PRO A 112 -19.59 -4.37 -9.67
N ASP A 113 -20.65 -4.08 -10.41
CA ASP A 113 -21.05 -4.81 -11.63
C ASP A 113 -20.40 -4.25 -12.92
N GLY A 114 -19.57 -3.20 -12.80
CA GLY A 114 -18.91 -2.54 -13.92
C GLY A 114 -19.75 -1.47 -14.62
N THR A 115 -20.93 -1.16 -14.12
CA THR A 115 -21.82 -0.10 -14.68
C THR A 115 -21.62 1.25 -13.97
N GLY A 116 -22.16 2.33 -14.53
CA GLY A 116 -22.28 3.62 -13.86
C GLY A 116 -20.94 4.32 -13.58
N MET A 117 -19.94 4.16 -14.46
CA MET A 117 -18.68 4.89 -14.34
C MET A 117 -18.91 6.40 -14.47
N GLU A 118 -18.36 7.16 -13.54
CA GLU A 118 -18.46 8.61 -13.46
C GLU A 118 -17.13 9.22 -13.00
N GLU A 119 -16.59 10.18 -13.76
CA GLU A 119 -15.44 10.99 -13.34
C GLU A 119 -15.94 12.05 -12.33
N ILE A 120 -15.28 12.15 -11.17
CA ILE A 120 -15.73 13.03 -10.09
C ILE A 120 -14.76 14.15 -9.75
N SER A 121 -13.45 13.97 -9.94
CA SER A 121 -12.45 15.02 -9.67
C SER A 121 -12.23 15.95 -10.87
N PRO A 122 -11.75 17.19 -10.65
CA PRO A 122 -11.42 18.12 -11.73
C PRO A 122 -10.32 17.58 -12.65
N LYS A 123 -10.50 17.75 -13.98
CA LYS A 123 -9.48 17.36 -14.98
C LYS A 123 -8.22 18.23 -14.96
N THR A 124 -8.28 19.36 -14.27
CA THR A 124 -7.14 20.28 -14.09
C THR A 124 -6.14 19.83 -13.05
N GLN A 125 -6.50 18.81 -12.25
CA GLN A 125 -5.64 18.18 -11.24
C GLN A 125 -5.26 16.77 -11.70
N ARG A 126 -4.03 16.34 -11.40
CA ARG A 126 -3.60 14.95 -11.57
C ARG A 126 -3.91 14.20 -10.28
N ALA A 127 -5.13 13.70 -10.15
CA ALA A 127 -5.64 13.07 -8.95
C ALA A 127 -5.23 11.59 -8.87
N LEU A 128 -4.77 11.16 -7.69
CA LEU A 128 -4.19 9.83 -7.43
C LEU A 128 -4.58 9.33 -6.03
N HIS A 129 -4.49 8.02 -5.82
CA HIS A 129 -4.63 7.34 -4.54
C HIS A 129 -5.91 7.69 -3.78
N PRO A 130 -7.10 7.45 -4.38
CA PRO A 130 -8.37 7.73 -3.72
C PRO A 130 -8.58 6.85 -2.49
N SER A 131 -9.20 7.42 -1.46
CA SER A 131 -9.70 6.68 -0.29
C SER A 131 -10.99 7.32 0.22
N TRP A 132 -11.97 6.51 0.57
CA TRP A 132 -13.26 7.01 1.05
C TRP A 132 -13.19 7.44 2.52
N THR A 133 -13.97 8.47 2.87
CA THR A 133 -14.29 8.75 4.27
C THR A 133 -15.26 7.70 4.82
N PRO A 134 -15.23 7.37 6.13
CA PRO A 134 -16.08 6.33 6.73
C PRO A 134 -17.59 6.57 6.57
N ASP A 135 -18.00 7.83 6.41
CA ASP A 135 -19.40 8.21 6.16
C ASP A 135 -19.82 8.08 4.68
N GLY A 136 -18.88 7.70 3.79
CA GLY A 136 -19.12 7.54 2.36
C GLY A 136 -19.39 8.82 1.58
N LYS A 137 -19.29 10.00 2.20
CA LYS A 137 -19.67 11.27 1.56
C LYS A 137 -18.52 11.92 0.78
N ARG A 138 -17.28 11.66 1.16
CA ARG A 138 -16.10 12.26 0.52
C ARG A 138 -15.10 11.20 0.12
N ILE A 139 -14.27 11.54 -0.86
CA ILE A 139 -13.07 10.79 -1.24
C ILE A 139 -11.87 11.69 -1.01
N LEU A 140 -10.91 11.20 -0.22
CA LEU A 140 -9.58 11.78 -0.10
C LEU A 140 -8.76 11.36 -1.32
N TYR A 141 -7.92 12.24 -1.83
CA TYR A 141 -6.96 11.93 -2.89
C TYR A 141 -5.75 12.86 -2.79
N CYS A 142 -4.66 12.51 -3.45
CA CYS A 142 -3.53 13.43 -3.60
C CYS A 142 -3.31 13.81 -5.06
N THR A 143 -2.52 14.87 -5.27
CA THR A 143 -2.09 15.28 -6.60
C THR A 143 -0.64 14.87 -6.82
N ASP A 144 -0.34 14.35 -8.01
CA ASP A 144 0.97 14.02 -8.57
C ASP A 144 1.99 13.33 -7.62
N ASP A 145 2.22 12.06 -7.86
CA ASP A 145 3.18 11.21 -7.15
C ASP A 145 4.47 10.92 -7.94
N ASP A 146 4.75 11.66 -9.02
CA ASP A 146 5.99 11.45 -9.78
C ASP A 146 7.21 11.84 -8.94
N LEU A 147 7.79 10.85 -8.28
CA LEU A 147 8.95 10.98 -7.41
C LEU A 147 10.28 11.02 -8.18
N ARG A 148 10.25 10.98 -9.52
CA ARG A 148 11.47 11.03 -10.34
C ARG A 148 11.91 12.48 -10.53
N PRO A 149 13.22 12.75 -10.47
CA PRO A 149 13.74 14.08 -10.76
C PRO A 149 13.45 14.52 -12.23
N PRO A 150 13.14 15.79 -12.47
CA PRO A 150 12.90 16.83 -11.49
C PRO A 150 11.51 16.69 -10.84
N ALA A 151 11.48 15.92 -9.74
CA ALA A 151 10.25 15.67 -9.01
C ALA A 151 9.59 16.99 -8.63
N LYS A 152 8.25 17.02 -8.62
CA LYS A 152 7.53 18.13 -8.02
C LYS A 152 7.91 18.26 -6.56
N ASN A 153 8.08 19.49 -6.12
CA ASN A 153 8.37 19.79 -4.72
C ASN A 153 7.11 19.71 -3.85
N GLU A 154 5.93 19.50 -4.45
CA GLU A 154 4.65 19.56 -3.76
C GLU A 154 3.67 18.52 -4.32
N ALA A 155 3.07 17.76 -3.43
CA ALA A 155 1.88 16.97 -3.65
C ALA A 155 0.95 17.19 -2.46
N GLU A 156 -0.28 17.61 -2.73
CA GLU A 156 -1.25 18.00 -1.71
C GLU A 156 -2.33 16.94 -1.55
N ILE A 157 -2.93 16.87 -0.38
CA ILE A 157 -4.07 16.01 -0.08
C ILE A 157 -5.35 16.86 -0.09
N TYR A 158 -6.32 16.38 -0.84
CA TYR A 158 -7.64 16.96 -1.02
C TYR A 158 -8.73 16.01 -0.55
N ALA A 159 -9.90 16.58 -0.25
CA ALA A 159 -11.15 15.85 -0.13
C ALA A 159 -12.13 16.37 -1.18
N ILE A 160 -12.79 15.48 -1.89
CA ILE A 160 -13.91 15.81 -2.78
C ILE A 160 -15.21 15.25 -2.22
N ASP A 161 -16.23 16.10 -2.14
CA ASP A 161 -17.60 15.67 -1.84
C ASP A 161 -18.22 14.97 -3.06
N VAL A 162 -18.67 13.74 -2.88
CA VAL A 162 -19.11 12.89 -4.01
C VAL A 162 -20.39 13.42 -4.67
N ALA A 163 -21.28 14.03 -3.88
CA ALA A 163 -22.55 14.53 -4.39
C ALA A 163 -22.41 15.90 -5.07
N THR A 164 -21.68 16.83 -4.46
CA THR A 164 -21.55 18.23 -4.92
C THR A 164 -20.34 18.47 -5.81
N LYS A 165 -19.37 17.55 -5.83
CA LYS A 165 -18.05 17.67 -6.48
C LYS A 165 -17.20 18.82 -5.92
N HIS A 166 -17.56 19.35 -4.75
CA HIS A 166 -16.78 20.39 -4.07
C HIS A 166 -15.46 19.83 -3.56
N VAL A 167 -14.35 20.51 -3.88
CA VAL A 167 -12.99 20.11 -3.48
C VAL A 167 -12.49 21.02 -2.37
N THR A 168 -11.93 20.42 -1.33
CA THR A 168 -11.31 21.10 -0.19
C THR A 168 -9.87 20.61 -0.06
N THR A 169 -8.91 21.53 0.07
CA THR A 169 -7.52 21.18 0.42
C THR A 169 -7.46 20.85 1.92
N LEU A 170 -6.88 19.70 2.26
CA LEU A 170 -6.69 19.26 3.64
C LEU A 170 -5.23 19.42 4.10
N ILE A 171 -4.27 18.94 3.31
CA ILE A 171 -2.85 18.97 3.68
C ILE A 171 -2.07 19.55 2.51
N SER A 172 -1.33 20.62 2.77
CA SER A 172 -0.44 21.28 1.82
C SER A 172 0.99 21.37 2.36
N GLY A 173 1.91 21.80 1.49
CA GLY A 173 3.33 21.92 1.82
C GLY A 173 4.07 20.58 1.85
N GLY A 174 5.03 20.42 0.92
CA GLY A 174 5.80 19.21 0.70
C GLY A 174 5.07 18.15 -0.12
N VAL A 175 5.64 16.96 -0.22
CA VAL A 175 5.10 15.84 -1.00
C VAL A 175 4.30 14.92 -0.08
N ASN A 176 2.98 15.03 -0.10
CA ASN A 176 2.03 14.27 0.72
C ASN A 176 1.19 13.37 -0.17
N THR A 177 1.18 12.06 0.08
CA THR A 177 0.53 11.07 -0.78
C THR A 177 -0.09 9.94 0.01
N PHE A 178 -0.91 9.09 -0.63
CA PHE A 178 -1.58 7.94 -0.02
C PHE A 178 -2.40 8.27 1.23
N PRO A 179 -3.33 9.24 1.15
CA PRO A 179 -4.17 9.58 2.29
C PRO A 179 -5.16 8.47 2.61
N VAL A 180 -5.38 8.18 3.89
CA VAL A 180 -6.42 7.27 4.37
C VAL A 180 -6.99 7.77 5.69
N MET A 181 -8.31 7.89 5.79
CA MET A 181 -8.99 8.33 7.01
C MET A 181 -9.13 7.17 8.00
N SER A 182 -8.99 7.45 9.30
CA SER A 182 -9.26 6.48 10.37
C SER A 182 -10.75 6.07 10.37
N PRO A 183 -11.10 4.85 10.83
CA PRO A 183 -12.47 4.36 10.79
C PRO A 183 -13.48 5.22 11.57
N ASP A 184 -13.03 5.93 12.61
CA ASP A 184 -13.82 6.89 13.39
C ASP A 184 -13.95 8.27 12.73
N GLY A 185 -13.27 8.48 11.59
CA GLY A 185 -13.29 9.75 10.85
C GLY A 185 -12.51 10.89 11.49
N SER A 186 -11.75 10.64 12.57
CA SER A 186 -11.09 11.69 13.36
C SER A 186 -9.69 12.05 12.87
N ARG A 187 -9.00 11.16 12.12
CA ARG A 187 -7.59 11.32 11.72
C ARG A 187 -7.35 10.90 10.28
N ILE A 188 -6.29 11.43 9.68
CA ILE A 188 -5.81 11.06 8.35
C ILE A 188 -4.38 10.53 8.49
N ALA A 189 -4.13 9.28 8.08
CA ALA A 189 -2.77 8.78 7.88
C ALA A 189 -2.36 9.01 6.43
N PHE A 190 -1.09 9.35 6.20
CA PHE A 190 -0.56 9.63 4.87
C PHE A 190 0.95 9.43 4.82
N ARG A 191 1.51 9.31 3.63
CA ARG A 191 2.95 9.36 3.42
C ARG A 191 3.40 10.79 3.17
N ARG A 192 4.49 11.21 3.83
CA ARG A 192 5.20 12.46 3.53
C ARG A 192 6.65 12.18 3.17
N MET A 193 7.12 12.74 2.06
CA MET A 193 8.55 12.76 1.75
C MET A 193 9.24 13.75 2.68
N ILE A 194 10.34 13.34 3.30
CA ILE A 194 11.18 14.18 4.17
C ILE A 194 12.58 14.36 3.63
N GLY A 195 12.88 13.77 2.48
CA GLY A 195 14.14 13.86 1.73
C GLY A 195 14.01 13.13 0.39
N GLU A 196 15.03 13.20 -0.45
CA GLU A 196 15.02 12.60 -1.80
C GLU A 196 14.77 11.07 -1.77
N MET A 197 15.29 10.38 -0.77
CA MET A 197 15.21 8.92 -0.62
C MET A 197 14.59 8.49 0.70
N ASN A 198 13.89 9.39 1.40
CA ASN A 198 13.23 9.10 2.66
C ASN A 198 11.79 9.59 2.66
N SER A 199 10.89 8.73 3.08
CA SER A 199 9.50 9.07 3.34
C SER A 199 9.00 8.36 4.59
N GLU A 200 8.05 8.98 5.24
CA GLU A 200 7.53 8.54 6.53
C GLU A 200 6.01 8.47 6.52
N VAL A 201 5.46 7.67 7.42
CA VAL A 201 4.03 7.66 7.73
C VAL A 201 3.73 8.75 8.75
N PHE A 202 2.85 9.67 8.37
CA PHE A 202 2.34 10.75 9.20
C PHE A 202 0.87 10.51 9.55
N VAL A 203 0.44 11.11 10.65
CA VAL A 203 -0.98 11.24 11.02
C VAL A 203 -1.27 12.71 11.31
N ALA A 204 -2.42 13.21 10.79
CA ALA A 204 -2.99 14.51 11.07
C ALA A 204 -4.43 14.37 11.60
N ASP A 205 -4.99 15.45 12.12
CA ASP A 205 -6.42 15.53 12.41
C ASP A 205 -7.25 15.50 11.12
N ALA A 206 -8.54 15.23 11.19
CA ALA A 206 -9.41 15.04 10.01
C ALA A 206 -9.51 16.28 9.08
N ASP A 207 -9.20 17.46 9.60
CA ASP A 207 -9.11 18.71 8.84
C ASP A 207 -7.70 18.97 8.23
N GLY A 208 -6.76 18.04 8.46
CA GLY A 208 -5.37 18.13 8.01
C GLY A 208 -4.44 18.88 8.96
N SER A 209 -4.93 19.40 10.07
CA SER A 209 -4.12 20.09 11.09
C SER A 209 -3.27 19.10 11.91
N ASN A 210 -2.29 19.64 12.66
CA ASN A 210 -1.45 18.91 13.61
C ASN A 210 -0.75 17.65 13.05
N PRO A 211 -0.07 17.70 11.90
CA PRO A 211 0.60 16.53 11.34
C PRO A 211 1.77 16.08 12.23
N ARG A 212 1.82 14.77 12.54
CA ARG A 212 2.86 14.14 13.36
C ARG A 212 3.49 12.98 12.59
N ASN A 213 4.83 12.88 12.62
CA ASN A 213 5.56 11.72 12.11
C ASN A 213 5.39 10.54 13.08
N LEU A 214 4.96 9.37 12.58
CA LEU A 214 4.80 8.17 13.38
C LEU A 214 5.96 7.21 13.27
N THR A 215 6.62 7.14 12.12
CA THR A 215 7.62 6.10 11.86
C THR A 215 9.05 6.54 12.19
N ASN A 216 9.42 7.78 11.91
CA ASN A 216 10.70 8.40 12.23
C ASN A 216 11.93 7.47 12.01
N HIS A 217 12.04 6.89 10.82
CA HIS A 217 13.04 5.89 10.48
C HIS A 217 13.78 6.30 9.18
N PRO A 218 15.09 6.03 9.01
CA PRO A 218 15.82 6.42 7.79
C PRO A 218 15.42 5.65 6.53
N ALA A 219 14.57 4.62 6.64
CA ALA A 219 14.04 3.86 5.51
C ALA A 219 12.93 4.63 4.78
N PHE A 220 12.64 4.21 3.55
CA PHE A 220 11.48 4.69 2.82
C PHE A 220 10.23 3.94 3.32
N GLU A 221 9.24 4.64 3.87
CA GLU A 221 8.02 4.09 4.44
C GLU A 221 6.79 4.78 3.87
N GLY A 222 5.69 4.02 3.70
CA GLY A 222 4.49 4.56 3.10
C GLY A 222 3.35 3.56 2.96
N TRP A 223 2.35 3.90 2.16
CA TRP A 223 1.14 3.12 1.94
C TRP A 223 0.42 2.77 3.25
N PRO A 224 0.11 3.75 4.12
CA PRO A 224 -0.56 3.45 5.37
C PRO A 224 -1.97 2.89 5.16
N ALA A 225 -2.38 2.00 6.05
CA ALA A 225 -3.74 1.47 6.10
C ALA A 225 -4.16 1.26 7.55
N TRP A 226 -5.27 1.87 7.98
CA TRP A 226 -5.84 1.69 9.31
C TRP A 226 -6.45 0.30 9.48
N SER A 227 -6.27 -0.31 10.65
CA SER A 227 -7.08 -1.46 11.05
C SER A 227 -8.56 -1.07 11.20
N PRO A 228 -9.51 -1.99 11.02
CA PRO A 228 -10.95 -1.68 11.12
C PRO A 228 -11.37 -1.08 12.47
N ASP A 229 -10.67 -1.45 13.55
CA ASP A 229 -10.90 -0.91 14.90
C ASP A 229 -10.17 0.41 15.19
N GLY A 230 -9.36 0.91 14.22
CA GLY A 230 -8.60 2.16 14.34
C GLY A 230 -7.44 2.13 15.35
N THR A 231 -7.10 0.96 15.91
CA THR A 231 -6.04 0.84 16.93
C THR A 231 -4.65 0.64 16.36
N ARG A 232 -4.54 0.19 15.09
CA ARG A 232 -3.28 -0.14 14.41
C ARG A 232 -3.23 0.48 13.00
N ILE A 233 -1.99 0.61 12.50
CA ILE A 233 -1.71 1.04 11.11
C ILE A 233 -0.76 0.02 10.50
N ALA A 234 -1.15 -0.56 9.36
CA ALA A 234 -0.24 -1.30 8.49
C ALA A 234 0.45 -0.34 7.52
N PHE A 235 1.70 -0.60 7.18
CA PHE A 235 2.46 0.18 6.21
C PHE A 235 3.52 -0.68 5.53
N ALA A 236 4.02 -0.24 4.38
CA ALA A 236 5.16 -0.86 3.72
C ALA A 236 6.41 -0.02 3.97
N GLY A 237 7.55 -0.69 4.20
CA GLY A 237 8.83 -0.04 4.41
C GLY A 237 10.01 -0.92 4.02
N ASN A 238 11.15 -0.30 3.68
CA ASN A 238 12.36 -1.03 3.29
C ASN A 238 13.42 -1.09 4.40
N ARG A 239 12.99 -1.18 5.67
CA ARG A 239 13.86 -1.25 6.86
C ARG A 239 14.95 -2.32 6.76
N ASN A 240 14.66 -3.44 6.08
CA ASN A 240 15.53 -4.59 5.92
C ASN A 240 16.01 -4.78 4.47
N SER A 241 16.27 -3.69 3.75
CA SER A 241 16.73 -3.64 2.35
C SER A 241 15.64 -3.90 1.30
N ALA A 242 14.70 -4.83 1.53
CA ALA A 242 13.52 -5.05 0.69
C ALA A 242 12.28 -4.43 1.32
N TYR A 243 11.32 -4.02 0.52
CA TYR A 243 10.03 -3.57 1.03
C TYR A 243 9.27 -4.76 1.63
N GLN A 244 8.89 -4.62 2.89
CA GLN A 244 8.09 -5.57 3.65
C GLN A 244 6.90 -4.86 4.29
N ILE A 245 5.92 -5.62 4.77
CA ILE A 245 4.75 -5.09 5.45
C ILE A 245 4.99 -5.11 6.96
N PHE A 246 4.74 -3.97 7.58
CA PHE A 246 4.81 -3.77 9.01
C PHE A 246 3.44 -3.35 9.55
N VAL A 247 3.24 -3.58 10.84
CA VAL A 247 2.10 -3.07 11.61
C VAL A 247 2.65 -2.33 12.82
N MET A 248 2.03 -1.24 13.18
CA MET A 248 2.30 -0.46 14.40
C MET A 248 1.00 -0.09 15.10
N ARG A 249 1.08 0.30 16.36
CA ARG A 249 -0.05 0.97 17.04
C ARG A 249 -0.33 2.32 16.40
N ALA A 250 -1.56 2.82 16.55
CA ALA A 250 -1.99 4.09 15.98
C ALA A 250 -1.26 5.33 16.53
N ASP A 251 -0.47 5.18 17.58
CA ASP A 251 0.42 6.20 18.14
C ASP A 251 1.86 6.14 17.58
N GLY A 252 2.17 5.15 16.73
CA GLY A 252 3.49 4.89 16.13
C GLY A 252 4.34 3.89 16.90
N SER A 253 3.91 3.41 18.07
CA SER A 253 4.63 2.44 18.89
C SER A 253 4.44 1.00 18.39
N ASP A 254 5.22 0.05 18.93
CA ASP A 254 5.09 -1.39 18.72
C ASP A 254 5.11 -1.81 17.25
N VAL A 255 6.17 -1.42 16.53
CA VAL A 255 6.33 -1.76 15.11
C VAL A 255 6.75 -3.22 14.96
N GLN A 256 5.95 -4.00 14.27
CA GLN A 256 6.14 -5.44 14.05
C GLN A 256 6.15 -5.77 12.56
N LEU A 257 6.99 -6.74 12.17
CA LEU A 257 7.00 -7.30 10.82
C LEU A 257 5.81 -8.25 10.66
N VAL A 258 5.00 -8.06 9.61
CA VAL A 258 3.82 -8.90 9.35
C VAL A 258 4.22 -10.25 8.77
N ALA A 259 5.00 -10.23 7.70
CA ALA A 259 5.46 -11.44 7.01
C ALA A 259 6.77 -11.16 6.30
N ASN A 260 7.66 -12.13 6.32
CA ASN A 260 8.89 -12.09 5.54
C ASN A 260 8.65 -12.76 4.19
N THR A 261 8.60 -11.98 3.12
CA THR A 261 8.39 -12.48 1.75
C THR A 261 9.60 -12.22 0.88
N GLU A 262 9.86 -13.12 -0.07
CA GLU A 262 10.80 -12.85 -1.14
C GLU A 262 10.17 -11.85 -2.12
N GLY A 263 10.78 -10.69 -2.32
CA GLY A 263 10.32 -9.67 -3.26
C GLY A 263 10.00 -8.34 -2.59
N ARG A 264 9.21 -7.52 -3.29
CA ARG A 264 8.79 -6.19 -2.83
C ARG A 264 7.33 -6.23 -2.41
N ALA A 265 7.07 -6.23 -1.11
CA ALA A 265 5.74 -6.16 -0.54
C ALA A 265 5.30 -4.70 -0.36
N THR A 266 4.14 -4.32 -0.91
CA THR A 266 3.59 -2.95 -0.88
C THR A 266 2.07 -2.96 -0.76
N THR A 267 1.47 -1.79 -0.59
CA THR A 267 0.00 -1.56 -0.60
C THR A 267 -0.78 -2.48 0.35
N PRO A 268 -0.45 -2.50 1.67
CA PRO A 268 -1.19 -3.32 2.62
C PRO A 268 -2.65 -2.86 2.75
N ARG A 269 -3.55 -3.82 2.94
CA ARG A 269 -4.98 -3.62 3.22
C ARG A 269 -5.44 -4.62 4.27
N TRP A 270 -6.15 -4.15 5.26
CA TRP A 270 -6.74 -5.02 6.29
C TRP A 270 -7.97 -5.76 5.76
N SER A 271 -8.15 -7.00 6.23
CA SER A 271 -9.48 -7.63 6.15
C SER A 271 -10.46 -6.90 7.07
N PRO A 272 -11.78 -6.91 6.77
CA PRO A 272 -12.78 -6.23 7.59
C PRO A 272 -12.84 -6.70 9.05
N ASP A 273 -12.50 -7.96 9.32
CA ASP A 273 -12.41 -8.53 10.65
C ASP A 273 -11.11 -8.18 11.41
N GLY A 274 -10.14 -7.53 10.72
CA GLY A 274 -8.85 -7.15 11.29
C GLY A 274 -7.86 -8.29 11.53
N ASN A 275 -8.14 -9.50 11.06
CA ASN A 275 -7.35 -10.70 11.34
C ASN A 275 -6.33 -11.02 10.24
N LYS A 276 -6.42 -10.35 9.08
CA LYS A 276 -5.54 -10.58 7.91
C LYS A 276 -5.10 -9.26 7.30
N ILE A 277 -3.95 -9.30 6.63
CA ILE A 277 -3.48 -8.23 5.75
C ILE A 277 -3.29 -8.78 4.36
N TYR A 278 -3.97 -8.18 3.39
CA TYR A 278 -3.75 -8.36 1.97
C TYR A 278 -2.67 -7.37 1.51
N PHE A 279 -1.79 -7.78 0.60
CA PHE A 279 -0.76 -6.90 0.06
C PHE A 279 -0.30 -7.38 -1.32
N THR A 280 0.29 -6.49 -2.08
CA THR A 280 0.96 -6.83 -3.34
C THR A 280 2.39 -7.24 -3.06
N ASN A 281 2.85 -8.38 -3.62
CA ASN A 281 4.24 -8.79 -3.59
C ASN A 281 4.77 -8.99 -5.00
N CYS A 282 5.79 -8.23 -5.38
CA CYS A 282 6.41 -8.28 -6.69
C CYS A 282 7.79 -8.92 -6.62
N LYS A 283 8.03 -9.96 -7.41
CA LYS A 283 9.32 -10.64 -7.55
C LYS A 283 9.93 -10.34 -8.93
N HIS A 284 11.25 -10.29 -9.00
CA HIS A 284 11.95 -10.35 -10.27
C HIS A 284 11.95 -11.80 -10.77
N VAL A 285 11.54 -12.00 -12.02
CA VAL A 285 11.58 -13.28 -12.74
C VAL A 285 12.38 -13.08 -14.01
N ASP A 286 12.82 -14.18 -14.66
CA ASP A 286 13.73 -14.17 -15.80
C ASP A 286 13.32 -13.26 -16.97
N PHE A 287 12.04 -12.92 -17.11
CA PHE A 287 11.50 -12.08 -18.18
C PHE A 287 10.74 -10.84 -17.69
N GLY A 288 11.03 -10.33 -16.46
CA GLY A 288 10.40 -9.11 -15.96
C GLY A 288 10.05 -9.14 -14.48
N ARG A 289 8.84 -8.72 -14.15
CA ARG A 289 8.29 -8.76 -12.78
C ARG A 289 7.01 -9.60 -12.76
N SER A 290 6.87 -10.46 -11.77
CA SER A 290 5.60 -11.06 -11.38
C SER A 290 5.12 -10.39 -10.11
N CYS A 291 3.88 -9.93 -10.09
CA CYS A 291 3.26 -9.32 -8.92
C CYS A 291 1.96 -10.06 -8.62
N ASP A 292 1.77 -10.41 -7.36
CA ASP A 292 0.63 -11.19 -6.92
C ASP A 292 0.02 -10.63 -5.64
N VAL A 293 -1.25 -10.95 -5.43
CA VAL A 293 -1.95 -10.70 -4.17
C VAL A 293 -1.52 -11.74 -3.16
N MET A 294 -0.99 -11.28 -2.05
CA MET A 294 -0.62 -12.10 -0.90
C MET A 294 -1.54 -11.82 0.27
N VAL A 295 -1.70 -12.81 1.15
CA VAL A 295 -2.47 -12.70 2.39
C VAL A 295 -1.61 -13.16 3.56
N ALA A 296 -1.53 -12.36 4.61
CA ALA A 296 -0.87 -12.71 5.86
C ALA A 296 -1.89 -12.70 7.01
N PRO A 297 -2.15 -13.84 7.68
CA PRO A 297 -2.90 -13.87 8.91
C PRO A 297 -2.07 -13.23 10.04
N LEU A 298 -2.72 -12.51 10.96
CA LEU A 298 -2.07 -11.81 12.07
C LEU A 298 -2.12 -12.58 13.39
N GLU A 299 -3.04 -13.52 13.54
CA GLU A 299 -3.14 -14.44 14.69
C GLU A 299 -3.17 -15.86 14.17
N GLY A 300 -2.53 -16.78 14.90
CA GLY A 300 -2.28 -18.14 14.45
C GLY A 300 -3.55 -18.93 14.17
N GLU A 301 -4.06 -18.87 12.96
CA GLU A 301 -4.80 -19.98 12.40
C GLU A 301 -3.78 -21.11 12.17
N ASN A 302 -3.65 -22.01 13.16
CA ASN A 302 -3.00 -23.30 12.98
C ASN A 302 -3.74 -24.05 11.87
N ARG A 303 -3.11 -24.16 10.69
CA ARG A 303 -3.47 -25.13 9.67
C ARG A 303 -2.72 -26.43 9.89
#